data_c86b03b36f05a5c1f3d1d5df4e9c77de
#
_entry.id   c86b03b36f05a5c1f3d1d5df4e9c77de
#
_cell.length_a   1.000
_cell.length_b   1.000
_cell.length_c   1.000
_cell.angle_alpha   90.00
_cell.angle_beta   90.00
_cell.angle_gamma   90.00
#
_symmetry.space_group_name_H-M   'P 1'
#
loop_
_entity.id
_entity.type
_entity.pdbx_description
1 polymer ?
#
loop_
_entity_poly.entity_id
_entity_poly.type
_entity_poly.pdbx_seq_one_letter_code
_entity_poly.pdbx_strand_id
1 'polypeptide(L)'
;MNFLNNIWLSMTTENEMLTKIIGLPFIFIEVTISMLLFTSILRISASKKQKIIYILITSFIGIICSAFIPKPYSNIITLIAMPITVMLVFKVSILKALFAEFLPTICIVIIEMILAKVLSVFFHLDYISCANIPIYRLCINLFIYLVLFLIYQAVNHLHFNIRIFDSLERKNKRLIILDLIFALVVIFMQMYLIVYYNNSLPLFISYL
;
A
#
# COMPACT_ATOMS: atom_id res chain seq x y z
N MET A 1 -18.34 -32.86 -11.86
CA MET A 1 -19.15 -31.65 -11.56
C MET A 1 -18.88 -31.06 -10.16
N ASN A 2 -18.49 -31.88 -9.18
CA ASN A 2 -18.25 -31.40 -7.78
C ASN A 2 -16.98 -30.54 -7.55
N PHE A 3 -15.92 -30.76 -8.33
CA PHE A 3 -14.64 -30.06 -8.11
C PHE A 3 -14.72 -28.56 -8.43
N LEU A 4 -15.27 -28.19 -9.58
CA LEU A 4 -15.44 -26.79 -9.99
C LEU A 4 -16.41 -26.05 -9.06
N ASN A 5 -17.48 -26.71 -8.62
CA ASN A 5 -18.41 -26.13 -7.66
C ASN A 5 -17.75 -25.88 -6.30
N ASN A 6 -16.87 -26.77 -5.84
CA ASN A 6 -16.14 -26.58 -4.60
C ASN A 6 -15.13 -25.42 -4.67
N ILE A 7 -14.44 -25.28 -5.82
CA ILE A 7 -13.55 -24.13 -6.04
C ILE A 7 -14.38 -22.83 -6.07
N TRP A 8 -15.49 -22.83 -6.83
CA TRP A 8 -16.35 -21.64 -6.89
C TRP A 8 -16.88 -21.24 -5.52
N LEU A 9 -17.35 -22.20 -4.73
CA LEU A 9 -17.83 -21.95 -3.39
C LEU A 9 -16.72 -21.38 -2.48
N SER A 10 -15.51 -21.97 -2.52
CA SER A 10 -14.38 -21.47 -1.72
C SER A 10 -13.90 -20.07 -2.12
N MET A 11 -14.09 -19.67 -3.38
CA MET A 11 -13.75 -18.34 -3.88
C MET A 11 -14.81 -17.29 -3.55
N THR A 12 -16.07 -17.69 -3.38
CA THR A 12 -17.22 -16.79 -3.16
C THR A 12 -17.69 -16.73 -1.71
N THR A 13 -17.15 -17.58 -0.83
CA THR A 13 -17.41 -17.54 0.61
C THR A 13 -16.21 -16.94 1.35
N GLU A 14 -16.44 -16.43 2.56
CA GLU A 14 -15.36 -15.94 3.41
C GLU A 14 -14.35 -17.05 3.70
N ASN A 15 -13.11 -16.83 3.29
CA ASN A 15 -12.01 -17.76 3.49
C ASN A 15 -10.70 -16.98 3.69
N GLU A 16 -10.38 -16.71 4.95
CA GLU A 16 -9.21 -15.92 5.33
C GLU A 16 -7.89 -16.52 4.81
N MET A 17 -7.75 -17.85 4.87
CA MET A 17 -6.53 -18.51 4.41
C MET A 17 -6.34 -18.36 2.90
N LEU A 18 -7.39 -18.62 2.12
CA LEU A 18 -7.36 -18.49 0.68
C LEU A 18 -7.14 -17.03 0.24
N THR A 19 -7.77 -16.09 0.93
CA THR A 19 -7.59 -14.65 0.71
C THR A 19 -6.14 -14.23 0.96
N LYS A 20 -5.49 -14.73 2.00
CA LYS A 20 -4.06 -14.49 2.26
C LYS A 20 -3.19 -15.07 1.16
N ILE A 21 -3.41 -16.31 0.74
CA ILE A 21 -2.64 -16.97 -0.32
C ILE A 21 -2.75 -16.21 -1.65
N ILE A 22 -3.96 -15.80 -2.02
CA ILE A 22 -4.20 -15.00 -3.23
C ILE A 22 -3.50 -13.63 -3.12
N GLY A 23 -3.40 -13.06 -1.92
CA GLY A 23 -2.72 -11.80 -1.68
C GLY A 23 -1.21 -11.82 -1.93
N LEU A 24 -0.54 -12.97 -1.78
CA LEU A 24 0.91 -13.05 -1.87
C LEU A 24 1.50 -12.57 -3.22
N PRO A 25 0.99 -12.98 -4.39
CA PRO A 25 1.48 -12.47 -5.67
C PRO A 25 1.31 -10.97 -5.83
N PHE A 26 0.26 -10.41 -5.22
CA PHE A 26 -0.03 -8.98 -5.31
C PHE A 26 0.99 -8.11 -4.58
N ILE A 27 1.69 -8.64 -3.57
CA ILE A 27 2.80 -7.94 -2.90
C ILE A 27 3.89 -7.58 -3.91
N PHE A 28 4.25 -8.50 -4.83
CA PHE A 28 5.24 -8.21 -5.88
C PHE A 28 4.75 -7.13 -6.86
N ILE A 29 3.47 -7.16 -7.23
CA ILE A 29 2.87 -6.18 -8.12
C ILE A 29 2.87 -4.80 -7.46
N GLU A 30 2.40 -4.72 -6.21
CA GLU A 30 2.35 -3.51 -5.41
C GLU A 30 3.73 -2.86 -5.27
N VAL A 31 4.72 -3.63 -4.81
CA VAL A 31 6.10 -3.16 -4.66
C VAL A 31 6.68 -2.68 -5.98
N THR A 32 6.39 -3.38 -7.08
CA THR A 32 6.88 -3.00 -8.41
C THR A 32 6.28 -1.67 -8.87
N ILE A 33 4.96 -1.52 -8.78
CA ILE A 33 4.27 -0.30 -9.21
C ILE A 33 4.65 0.87 -8.31
N SER A 34 4.70 0.66 -7.00
CA SER A 34 5.15 1.66 -6.02
C SER A 34 6.56 2.14 -6.31
N MET A 35 7.49 1.21 -6.59
CA MET A 35 8.85 1.54 -6.98
C MET A 35 8.90 2.38 -8.27
N LEU A 36 8.15 2.01 -9.29
CA LEU A 36 8.08 2.75 -10.54
C LEU A 36 7.54 4.17 -10.30
N LEU A 37 6.50 4.31 -9.48
CA LEU A 37 5.88 5.58 -9.14
C LEU A 37 6.86 6.50 -8.41
N PHE A 38 7.45 6.06 -7.29
CA PHE A 38 8.32 6.93 -6.52
C PHE A 38 9.64 7.23 -7.25
N THR A 39 10.21 6.26 -7.99
CA THR A 39 11.43 6.54 -8.76
C THR A 39 11.20 7.58 -9.86
N SER A 40 10.02 7.58 -10.47
CA SER A 40 9.63 8.58 -11.46
C SER A 40 9.45 9.97 -10.83
N ILE A 41 8.68 10.07 -9.75
CA ILE A 41 8.36 11.35 -9.09
C ILE A 41 9.59 11.98 -8.43
N LEU A 42 10.38 11.19 -7.70
CA LEU A 42 11.55 11.66 -6.95
C LEU A 42 12.84 11.68 -7.78
N ARG A 43 12.76 11.32 -9.07
CA ARG A 43 13.91 11.21 -9.99
C ARG A 43 15.08 10.42 -9.42
N ILE A 44 14.78 9.29 -8.80
CA ILE A 44 15.81 8.41 -8.31
C ILE A 44 16.39 7.63 -9.49
N SER A 45 17.65 7.92 -9.83
CA SER A 45 18.38 7.17 -10.86
C SER A 45 18.75 5.81 -10.29
N ALA A 46 18.05 4.77 -10.72
CA ALA A 46 18.25 3.41 -10.24
C ALA A 46 18.67 2.48 -11.37
N SER A 47 19.73 1.72 -11.17
CA SER A 47 20.13 0.66 -12.08
C SER A 47 19.12 -0.50 -12.08
N LYS A 48 19.09 -1.29 -13.16
CA LYS A 48 18.23 -2.48 -13.23
C LYS A 48 18.45 -3.43 -12.04
N LYS A 49 19.73 -3.60 -11.63
CA LYS A 49 20.08 -4.45 -10.47
C LYS A 49 19.47 -3.93 -9.17
N GLN A 50 19.57 -2.62 -8.90
CA GLN A 50 18.96 -2.02 -7.70
C GLN A 50 17.44 -2.19 -7.67
N LYS A 51 16.77 -2.00 -8.80
CA LYS A 51 15.31 -2.22 -8.91
C LYS A 51 14.93 -3.65 -8.56
N ILE A 52 15.63 -4.64 -9.12
CA ILE A 52 15.37 -6.05 -8.84
C ILE A 52 15.65 -6.38 -7.37
N ILE A 53 16.78 -5.93 -6.83
CA ILE A 53 17.14 -6.15 -5.41
C ILE A 53 16.08 -5.54 -4.49
N TYR A 54 15.63 -4.32 -4.78
CA TYR A 54 14.58 -3.67 -4.02
C TYR A 54 13.28 -4.49 -4.03
N ILE A 55 12.80 -4.88 -5.21
CA ILE A 55 11.58 -5.67 -5.34
C ILE A 55 11.69 -6.97 -4.52
N LEU A 56 12.80 -7.70 -4.65
CA LEU A 56 12.98 -8.96 -3.95
C LEU A 56 13.01 -8.78 -2.42
N ILE A 57 13.82 -7.86 -1.92
CA ILE A 57 13.94 -7.62 -0.46
C ILE A 57 12.61 -7.15 0.11
N THR A 58 11.98 -6.15 -0.52
CA THR A 58 10.75 -5.55 -0.04
C THR A 58 9.59 -6.54 -0.07
N SER A 59 9.45 -7.30 -1.16
CA SER A 59 8.43 -8.35 -1.26
C SER A 59 8.65 -9.45 -0.22
N PHE A 60 9.90 -9.85 0.01
CA PHE A 60 10.22 -10.86 1.03
C PHE A 60 9.86 -10.38 2.44
N ILE A 61 10.19 -9.13 2.78
CA ILE A 61 9.78 -8.52 4.05
C ILE A 61 8.26 -8.50 4.16
N GLY A 62 7.54 -8.04 3.12
CA GLY A 62 6.08 -8.00 3.08
C GLY A 62 5.44 -9.38 3.27
N ILE A 63 5.96 -10.41 2.63
CA ILE A 63 5.49 -11.80 2.76
C ILE A 63 5.70 -12.30 4.19
N ILE A 64 6.90 -12.14 4.75
CA ILE A 64 7.20 -12.57 6.14
C ILE A 64 6.27 -11.82 7.11
N CYS A 65 6.15 -10.51 6.98
CA CYS A 65 5.30 -9.73 7.86
C CYS A 65 3.82 -10.18 7.76
N SER A 66 3.31 -10.40 6.55
CA SER A 66 1.92 -10.83 6.37
C SER A 66 1.65 -12.26 6.84
N ALA A 67 2.65 -13.15 6.77
CA ALA A 67 2.50 -14.55 7.13
C ALA A 67 2.62 -14.80 8.65
N PHE A 68 3.55 -14.12 9.32
CA PHE A 68 3.95 -14.45 10.69
C PHE A 68 3.56 -13.39 11.72
N ILE A 69 3.21 -12.18 11.30
CA ILE A 69 2.98 -11.07 12.22
C ILE A 69 1.52 -10.62 12.15
N PRO A 70 0.82 -10.49 13.29
CA PRO A 70 -0.54 -9.94 13.33
C PRO A 70 -0.62 -8.55 12.68
N LYS A 71 -1.73 -8.28 11.96
CA LYS A 71 -1.90 -7.07 11.13
C LYS A 71 -1.46 -5.75 11.76
N PRO A 72 -1.81 -5.36 13.00
CA PRO A 72 -1.38 -4.05 13.49
C PRO A 72 0.15 -3.93 13.54
N TYR A 73 0.86 -4.95 14.01
CA TYR A 73 2.32 -4.94 14.12
C TYR A 73 3.02 -5.10 12.77
N SER A 74 2.47 -5.93 11.87
CA SER A 74 2.95 -6.12 10.52
C SER A 74 3.04 -4.79 9.77
N ASN A 75 1.99 -3.97 9.84
CA ASN A 75 1.94 -2.67 9.18
C ASN A 75 3.00 -1.69 9.73
N ILE A 76 3.21 -1.68 11.05
CA ILE A 76 4.24 -0.83 11.67
C ILE A 76 5.63 -1.25 11.23
N ILE A 77 5.90 -2.55 11.22
CA ILE A 77 7.21 -3.08 10.81
C ILE A 77 7.48 -2.76 9.34
N THR A 78 6.52 -2.98 8.47
CA THR A 78 6.67 -2.65 7.04
C THR A 78 6.89 -1.15 6.84
N LEU A 79 6.12 -0.30 7.52
CA LEU A 79 6.25 1.16 7.44
C LEU A 79 7.66 1.66 7.83
N ILE A 80 8.33 0.96 8.74
CA ILE A 80 9.71 1.30 9.14
C ILE A 80 10.74 0.64 8.21
N ALA A 81 10.53 -0.64 7.86
CA ALA A 81 11.48 -1.41 7.07
C ALA A 81 11.58 -0.93 5.61
N MET A 82 10.47 -0.44 5.03
CA MET A 82 10.44 -0.01 3.63
C MET A 82 11.32 1.22 3.36
N PRO A 83 11.22 2.34 4.11
CA PRO A 83 12.12 3.47 3.91
C PRO A 83 13.60 3.10 4.11
N ILE A 84 13.90 2.23 5.09
CA ILE A 84 15.26 1.75 5.31
C ILE A 84 15.76 0.98 4.06
N THR A 85 14.93 0.13 3.50
CA THR A 85 15.27 -0.61 2.28
C THR A 85 15.50 0.33 1.09
N VAL A 86 14.65 1.34 0.91
CA VAL A 86 14.83 2.39 -0.12
C VAL A 86 16.17 3.11 0.08
N MET A 87 16.46 3.53 1.30
CA MET A 87 17.71 4.25 1.64
C MET A 87 18.94 3.39 1.31
N LEU A 88 18.94 2.13 1.70
CA LEU A 88 20.09 1.24 1.52
C LEU A 88 20.29 0.83 0.05
N VAL A 89 19.22 0.48 -0.66
CA VAL A 89 19.30 -0.03 -2.03
C VAL A 89 19.58 1.08 -3.03
N PHE A 90 18.89 2.21 -2.91
CA PHE A 90 19.03 3.32 -3.86
C PHE A 90 20.06 4.35 -3.42
N LYS A 91 20.61 4.23 -2.20
CA LYS A 91 21.60 5.16 -1.63
C LYS A 91 21.12 6.62 -1.64
N VAL A 92 19.86 6.81 -1.28
CA VAL A 92 19.22 8.12 -1.18
C VAL A 92 19.16 8.59 0.27
N SER A 93 18.92 9.89 0.47
CA SER A 93 18.73 10.45 1.81
C SER A 93 17.48 9.89 2.47
N ILE A 94 17.46 9.90 3.80
CA ILE A 94 16.33 9.42 4.60
C ILE A 94 15.03 10.13 4.22
N LEU A 95 15.08 11.42 3.91
CA LEU A 95 13.96 12.23 3.46
C LEU A 95 13.37 11.67 2.16
N LYS A 96 14.20 11.46 1.14
CA LYS A 96 13.75 10.86 -0.13
C LYS A 96 13.21 9.44 0.09
N ALA A 97 13.80 8.68 1.00
CA ALA A 97 13.34 7.33 1.31
C ALA A 97 11.95 7.32 1.99
N LEU A 98 11.71 8.23 2.92
CA LEU A 98 10.40 8.40 3.56
C LEU A 98 9.33 8.80 2.54
N PHE A 99 9.58 9.80 1.69
CA PHE A 99 8.66 10.19 0.63
C PHE A 99 8.42 9.08 -0.40
N ALA A 100 9.45 8.29 -0.70
CA ALA A 100 9.32 7.14 -1.60
C ALA A 100 8.30 6.11 -1.09
N GLU A 101 8.21 5.94 0.21
CA GLU A 101 7.24 5.02 0.82
C GLU A 101 5.86 5.65 1.01
N PHE A 102 5.82 6.88 1.55
CA PHE A 102 4.54 7.51 1.86
C PHE A 102 3.72 7.86 0.62
N LEU A 103 4.35 8.24 -0.47
CA LEU A 103 3.65 8.68 -1.66
C LEU A 103 2.78 7.57 -2.30
N PRO A 104 3.29 6.36 -2.57
CA PRO A 104 2.46 5.25 -3.03
C PRO A 104 1.41 4.85 -1.99
N THR A 105 1.78 4.80 -0.71
CA THR A 105 0.88 4.43 0.39
C THR A 105 -0.32 5.36 0.46
N ILE A 106 -0.11 6.68 0.37
CA ILE A 106 -1.21 7.66 0.33
C ILE A 106 -2.10 7.45 -0.89
N CYS A 107 -1.51 7.22 -2.06
CA CYS A 107 -2.29 6.93 -3.27
C CYS A 107 -3.16 5.70 -3.08
N ILE A 108 -2.62 4.61 -2.53
CA ILE A 108 -3.36 3.37 -2.25
C ILE A 108 -4.52 3.65 -1.28
N VAL A 109 -4.25 4.32 -0.15
CA VAL A 109 -5.28 4.64 0.85
C VAL A 109 -6.41 5.49 0.25
N ILE A 110 -6.08 6.49 -0.56
CA ILE A 110 -7.10 7.32 -1.23
C ILE A 110 -7.95 6.47 -2.18
N ILE A 111 -7.32 5.61 -2.98
CA ILE A 111 -8.03 4.72 -3.91
C ILE A 111 -8.94 3.76 -3.14
N GLU A 112 -8.45 3.17 -2.04
CA GLU A 112 -9.23 2.28 -1.17
C GLU A 112 -10.43 3.00 -0.54
N MET A 113 -10.25 4.22 -0.05
CA MET A 113 -11.34 5.03 0.51
C MET A 113 -12.43 5.34 -0.53
N ILE A 114 -12.02 5.72 -1.75
CA ILE A 114 -12.95 5.99 -2.85
C ILE A 114 -13.69 4.70 -3.21
N LEU A 115 -12.98 3.59 -3.34
CA LEU A 115 -13.55 2.30 -3.68
C LEU A 115 -14.53 1.81 -2.61
N ALA A 116 -14.16 1.93 -1.34
CA ALA A 116 -15.03 1.59 -0.21
C ALA A 116 -16.34 2.39 -0.26
N LYS A 117 -16.25 3.69 -0.55
CA LYS A 117 -17.43 4.55 -0.69
C LYS A 117 -18.30 4.15 -1.90
N VAL A 118 -17.68 3.86 -3.04
CA VAL A 118 -18.38 3.39 -4.24
C VAL A 118 -19.11 2.07 -3.96
N LEU A 119 -18.45 1.10 -3.35
CA LEU A 119 -19.06 -0.19 -3.00
C LEU A 119 -20.23 -0.02 -2.04
N SER A 120 -20.09 0.83 -1.02
CA SER A 120 -21.16 1.09 -0.05
C SER A 120 -22.37 1.80 -0.69
N VAL A 121 -22.16 2.85 -1.50
CA VAL A 121 -23.26 3.70 -2.02
C VAL A 121 -23.98 3.04 -3.20
N PHE A 122 -23.24 2.44 -4.13
CA PHE A 122 -23.83 1.92 -5.37
C PHE A 122 -24.21 0.45 -5.30
N PHE A 123 -23.47 -0.34 -4.50
CA PHE A 123 -23.66 -1.78 -4.44
C PHE A 123 -24.23 -2.24 -3.08
N HIS A 124 -24.33 -1.34 -2.10
CA HIS A 124 -24.74 -1.66 -0.72
C HIS A 124 -23.88 -2.78 -0.10
N LEU A 125 -22.59 -2.86 -0.51
CA LEU A 125 -21.64 -3.83 -0.03
C LEU A 125 -20.72 -3.19 0.99
N ASP A 126 -20.48 -3.90 2.10
CA ASP A 126 -19.45 -3.51 3.06
C ASP A 126 -18.06 -3.89 2.53
N TYR A 127 -17.16 -2.91 2.51
CA TYR A 127 -15.79 -3.10 1.99
C TYR A 127 -15.02 -4.18 2.75
N ILE A 128 -15.21 -4.27 4.08
CA ILE A 128 -14.49 -5.24 4.92
C ILE A 128 -14.95 -6.65 4.60
N SER A 129 -16.26 -6.86 4.52
CA SER A 129 -16.85 -8.14 4.14
C SER A 129 -16.38 -8.56 2.75
N CYS A 130 -16.37 -7.63 1.78
CA CYS A 130 -15.83 -7.89 0.45
C CYS A 130 -14.34 -8.25 0.47
N ALA A 131 -13.54 -7.58 1.31
CA ALA A 131 -12.10 -7.85 1.40
C ALA A 131 -11.77 -9.23 1.99
N ASN A 132 -12.71 -9.88 2.70
CA ASN A 132 -12.55 -11.23 3.25
C ASN A 132 -12.98 -12.33 2.27
N ILE A 133 -13.68 -12.00 1.20
CA ILE A 133 -14.09 -12.93 0.15
C ILE A 133 -13.00 -12.95 -0.94
N PRO A 134 -12.39 -14.11 -1.23
CA PRO A 134 -11.23 -14.20 -2.13
C PRO A 134 -11.42 -13.55 -3.50
N ILE A 135 -12.57 -13.77 -4.16
CA ILE A 135 -12.84 -13.20 -5.49
C ILE A 135 -12.95 -11.67 -5.45
N TYR A 136 -13.61 -11.11 -4.43
CA TYR A 136 -13.72 -9.66 -4.28
C TYR A 136 -12.36 -9.04 -3.93
N ARG A 137 -11.58 -9.69 -3.06
CA ARG A 137 -10.22 -9.24 -2.75
C ARG A 137 -9.34 -9.19 -4.00
N LEU A 138 -9.44 -10.19 -4.86
CA LEU A 138 -8.72 -10.21 -6.14
C LEU A 138 -9.12 -9.03 -7.02
N CYS A 139 -10.42 -8.80 -7.20
CA CYS A 139 -10.94 -7.68 -8.00
C CYS A 139 -10.52 -6.32 -7.42
N ILE A 140 -10.59 -6.15 -6.11
CA ILE A 140 -10.18 -4.93 -5.39
C ILE A 140 -8.69 -4.66 -5.63
N ASN A 141 -7.84 -5.64 -5.42
CA ASN A 141 -6.40 -5.50 -5.62
C ASN A 141 -6.07 -5.16 -7.08
N LEU A 142 -6.65 -5.87 -8.04
CA LEU A 142 -6.46 -5.58 -9.46
C LEU A 142 -6.86 -4.14 -9.81
N PHE A 143 -7.99 -3.67 -9.29
CA PHE A 143 -8.45 -2.32 -9.53
C PHE A 143 -7.49 -1.28 -8.94
N ILE A 144 -7.07 -1.45 -7.68
CA ILE A 144 -6.15 -0.54 -7.00
C ILE A 144 -4.84 -0.43 -7.79
N TYR A 145 -4.25 -1.56 -8.17
CA TYR A 145 -2.97 -1.54 -8.89
C TYR A 145 -3.08 -1.04 -10.32
N LEU A 146 -4.21 -1.27 -10.97
CA LEU A 146 -4.49 -0.68 -12.28
C LEU A 146 -4.54 0.85 -12.19
N VAL A 147 -5.27 1.40 -11.20
CA VAL A 147 -5.34 2.84 -10.99
C VAL A 147 -3.98 3.42 -10.63
N LEU A 148 -3.23 2.76 -9.74
CA LEU A 148 -1.88 3.17 -9.37
C LEU A 148 -0.92 3.17 -10.56
N PHE A 149 -1.04 2.17 -11.44
CA PHE A 149 -0.27 2.10 -12.69
C PHE A 149 -0.64 3.23 -13.66
N LEU A 150 -1.93 3.56 -13.76
CA LEU A 150 -2.39 4.71 -14.58
C LEU A 150 -1.85 6.04 -14.03
N ILE A 151 -1.81 6.20 -12.70
CA ILE A 151 -1.17 7.35 -12.04
C ILE A 151 0.31 7.41 -12.41
N TYR A 152 1.03 6.28 -12.34
CA TYR A 152 2.43 6.21 -12.77
C TYR A 152 2.60 6.64 -14.23
N GLN A 153 1.76 6.15 -15.15
CA GLN A 153 1.81 6.51 -16.56
C GLN A 153 1.54 8.01 -16.78
N ALA A 154 0.55 8.57 -16.09
CA ALA A 154 0.25 9.99 -16.14
C ALA A 154 1.42 10.85 -15.64
N VAL A 155 2.01 10.49 -14.50
CA VAL A 155 3.20 11.15 -13.94
C VAL A 155 4.36 11.12 -14.92
N ASN A 156 4.60 9.98 -15.55
CA ASN A 156 5.69 9.80 -16.50
C ASN A 156 5.45 10.59 -17.80
N HIS A 157 4.22 10.58 -18.31
CA HIS A 157 3.84 11.31 -19.53
C HIS A 157 3.90 12.84 -19.34
N LEU A 158 3.40 13.32 -18.21
CA LEU A 158 3.42 14.75 -17.86
C LEU A 158 4.81 15.25 -17.43
N HIS A 159 5.81 14.35 -17.38
CA HIS A 159 7.14 14.66 -16.83
C HIS A 159 7.06 15.35 -15.46
N PHE A 160 5.99 15.02 -14.71
CA PHE A 160 5.77 15.57 -13.38
C PHE A 160 6.88 15.12 -12.46
N ASN A 161 7.62 16.09 -11.93
CA ASN A 161 8.69 15.79 -11.01
C ASN A 161 8.80 16.89 -9.97
N ILE A 162 9.07 16.48 -8.77
CA ILE A 162 9.23 17.38 -7.65
C ILE A 162 10.71 17.76 -7.55
N ARG A 163 11.16 18.73 -8.37
CA ARG A 163 12.53 19.32 -8.30
C ARG A 163 12.84 19.94 -6.94
N ILE A 164 11.82 20.22 -6.18
CA ILE A 164 11.90 20.88 -4.88
C ILE A 164 12.84 20.11 -3.93
N PHE A 165 12.87 18.76 -4.00
CA PHE A 165 13.70 17.96 -3.10
C PHE A 165 15.21 18.17 -3.25
N ASP A 166 15.70 18.43 -4.47
CA ASP A 166 17.14 18.62 -4.70
C ASP A 166 17.65 19.95 -4.15
N SER A 167 16.76 20.96 -4.08
CA SER A 167 17.06 22.29 -3.51
C SER A 167 16.82 22.35 -2.01
N LEU A 168 15.92 21.54 -1.48
CA LEU A 168 15.49 21.54 -0.07
C LEU A 168 16.44 20.76 0.84
N GLU A 169 17.11 19.74 0.32
CA GLU A 169 18.08 18.93 1.06
C GLU A 169 19.24 19.77 1.64
N ARG A 170 19.52 20.93 1.02
CA ARG A 170 20.61 21.82 1.45
C ARG A 170 20.21 22.96 2.40
N LYS A 171 18.96 23.31 2.54
CA LYS A 171 18.59 24.61 3.16
C LYS A 171 17.61 24.60 4.34
N ASN A 172 16.86 23.55 4.64
CA ASN A 172 15.77 23.73 5.61
C ASN A 172 15.51 22.57 6.58
N LYS A 173 16.05 22.71 7.82
CA LYS A 173 15.64 21.90 8.98
C LYS A 173 14.10 21.90 9.20
N ARG A 174 13.40 22.98 8.80
CA ARG A 174 11.93 23.09 8.93
C ARG A 174 11.17 22.08 8.05
N LEU A 175 11.72 21.72 6.91
CA LEU A 175 11.10 20.74 6.03
C LEU A 175 11.28 19.30 6.52
N ILE A 176 12.40 19.00 7.17
CA ILE A 176 12.61 17.71 7.87
C ILE A 176 11.55 17.55 8.96
N ILE A 177 11.25 18.62 9.68
CA ILE A 177 10.22 18.63 10.74
C ILE A 177 8.82 18.45 10.11
N LEU A 178 8.53 19.14 9.00
CA LEU A 178 7.24 19.03 8.31
C LEU A 178 7.02 17.61 7.78
N ASP A 179 8.06 16.99 7.26
CA ASP A 179 8.04 15.63 6.74
C ASP A 179 7.87 14.59 7.85
N LEU A 180 8.53 14.81 8.97
CA LEU A 180 8.37 13.98 10.17
C LEU A 180 6.96 14.10 10.76
N ILE A 181 6.38 15.30 10.75
CA ILE A 181 4.99 15.54 11.14
C ILE A 181 4.04 14.83 10.17
N PHE A 182 4.30 14.92 8.85
CA PHE A 182 3.49 14.27 7.84
C PHE A 182 3.56 12.73 7.97
N ALA A 183 4.76 12.17 8.19
CA ALA A 183 4.95 10.76 8.49
C ALA A 183 4.18 10.32 9.74
N LEU A 184 4.24 11.11 10.81
CA LEU A 184 3.47 10.87 12.03
C LEU A 184 1.97 10.91 11.77
N VAL A 185 1.47 11.86 10.98
CA VAL A 185 0.06 11.95 10.60
C VAL A 185 -0.39 10.71 9.83
N VAL A 186 0.40 10.21 8.88
CA VAL A 186 0.10 8.97 8.15
C VAL A 186 0.09 7.75 9.08
N ILE A 187 1.06 7.65 9.99
CA ILE A 187 1.10 6.59 11.02
C ILE A 187 -0.13 6.68 11.91
N PHE A 188 -0.48 7.87 12.39
CA PHE A 188 -1.67 8.09 13.21
C PHE A 188 -2.96 7.77 12.47
N MET A 189 -3.08 8.15 11.19
CA MET A 189 -4.24 7.78 10.38
C MET A 189 -4.34 6.27 10.19
N GLN A 190 -3.25 5.58 9.92
CA GLN A 190 -3.26 4.12 9.82
C GLN A 190 -3.59 3.46 11.17
N MET A 191 -3.02 3.92 12.27
CA MET A 191 -3.37 3.43 13.61
C MET A 191 -4.83 3.73 13.96
N TYR A 192 -5.34 4.92 13.64
CA TYR A 192 -6.74 5.28 13.84
C TYR A 192 -7.67 4.38 13.02
N LEU A 193 -7.37 4.13 11.76
CA LEU A 193 -8.13 3.19 10.93
C LEU A 193 -8.13 1.78 11.54
N ILE A 194 -7.00 1.29 12.01
CA ILE A 194 -6.89 -0.03 12.65
C ILE A 194 -7.71 -0.08 13.94
N VAL A 195 -7.61 0.93 14.79
CA VAL A 195 -8.37 1.01 16.07
C VAL A 195 -9.86 1.21 15.79
N TYR A 196 -10.20 2.07 14.83
CA TYR A 196 -11.58 2.32 14.44
C TYR A 196 -12.23 1.05 13.86
N TYR A 197 -11.55 0.33 13.00
CA TYR A 197 -12.05 -0.93 12.44
C TYR A 197 -12.11 -2.05 13.48
N ASN A 198 -11.20 -2.11 14.46
CA ASN A 198 -11.26 -3.12 15.52
C ASN A 198 -12.30 -2.81 16.62
N ASN A 199 -12.57 -1.52 16.91
CA ASN A 199 -13.44 -1.11 18.01
C ASN A 199 -14.83 -0.64 17.56
N SER A 200 -15.03 -0.28 16.29
CA SER A 200 -16.30 0.30 15.84
C SER A 200 -17.30 -0.73 15.34
N LEU A 201 -16.89 -1.97 15.06
CA LEU A 201 -17.83 -3.02 14.70
C LEU A 201 -18.89 -3.27 15.81
N PRO A 202 -18.56 -3.36 17.12
CA PRO A 202 -19.58 -3.52 18.15
C PRO A 202 -20.31 -2.21 18.49
N LEU A 203 -19.67 -1.05 18.35
CA LEU A 203 -20.30 0.25 18.68
C LEU A 203 -21.20 0.78 17.55
N PHE A 204 -20.82 0.57 16.30
CA PHE A 204 -21.64 1.03 15.16
C PHE A 204 -22.92 0.20 14.99
N ILE A 205 -22.89 -1.09 15.33
CA ILE A 205 -24.05 -1.97 15.34
C ILE A 205 -25.01 -1.62 16.49
N SER A 206 -24.54 -1.00 17.57
CA SER A 206 -25.39 -0.56 18.68
C SER A 206 -26.06 0.81 18.45
N TYR A 207 -25.66 1.56 17.42
CA TYR A 207 -26.27 2.85 17.04
C TYR A 207 -27.05 2.81 15.72
N LEU A 208 -27.17 1.65 15.08
CA LEU A 208 -28.08 1.36 13.97
C LEU A 208 -29.26 0.52 14.45
#